data_32095f53479f652e734f49451820a251
#
_entry.id   32095f53479f652e734f49451820a251
#
_cell.length_a   1.000
_cell.length_b   1.000
_cell.length_c   1.000
_cell.angle_alpha   90.00
_cell.angle_beta   90.00
_cell.angle_gamma   90.00
#
_symmetry.space_group_name_H-M   'P 1'
#
loop_
_entity.id
_entity.type
_entity.pdbx_description
1 polymer ?
#
loop_
_entity_poly.entity_id
_entity_poly.type
_entity_poly.pdbx_seq_one_letter_code
_entity_poly.pdbx_strand_id
1 'polypeptide(L)'
;MKYNEGGGVAVRGSLQFGDGDIDLSSADLLDRGSGPQDFVCFSHLRWGFVHQRPQHLMTRFAREYRLFFVEEPVGTDAAEASMDLHDTGVGVTIVVPRIPDGMDPEAVQRDLIGRFFAGKGIERPILWYYTPMSLAFSDHLPAAAVVYDCMDELSAFRGAPPQLIERERALLERADLVFTGGYSLYEAKRDLHESVHAFPSSVDVAHFAQARGAVGEPEDQAALPGPRLGFFGVIDERFDIELLGAVARLRPDWQFVMVGPVVKIDPATLPQAPNIHYPGMRGYADLPRYLSGWDVAVMPFAMNESTRFISPTKTPEFLASGRPVVSTPVRDVVRTYGDTGLVHIAATPEEFVAACERALTIDRNSPEWLAKVDGVLRDMSWDSTWGRMKGLIECVI
;
A
#
# COMPACT_ATOMS: atom_id res chain seq x y z
N MET A 1 -10.40 -8.30 -12.68
CA MET A 1 -9.69 -9.47 -12.08
C MET A 1 -10.62 -10.10 -11.06
N LYS A 2 -11.16 -11.29 -11.30
CA LYS A 2 -12.10 -11.92 -10.34
C LYS A 2 -11.32 -12.37 -9.10
N TYR A 3 -11.57 -11.74 -7.96
CA TYR A 3 -11.15 -12.27 -6.66
C TYR A 3 -12.11 -13.39 -6.28
N ASN A 4 -11.59 -14.60 -6.08
CA ASN A 4 -12.36 -15.73 -5.55
C ASN A 4 -12.70 -15.44 -4.07
N GLU A 5 -13.99 -15.45 -3.77
CA GLU A 5 -14.51 -15.33 -2.41
C GLU A 5 -14.19 -16.61 -1.63
N GLY A 6 -13.35 -16.50 -0.63
CA GLY A 6 -13.10 -17.53 0.39
C GLY A 6 -13.54 -17.03 1.75
N GLY A 7 -14.73 -17.46 2.21
CA GLY A 7 -15.10 -17.62 3.61
C GLY A 7 -15.12 -16.37 4.50
N GLY A 8 -16.09 -15.47 4.30
CA GLY A 8 -16.44 -14.46 5.29
C GLY A 8 -17.47 -14.98 6.29
N VAL A 9 -17.12 -15.05 7.56
CA VAL A 9 -18.07 -15.25 8.66
C VAL A 9 -18.90 -13.97 8.82
N ALA A 10 -20.18 -14.04 8.45
CA ALA A 10 -21.13 -12.94 8.63
C ALA A 10 -21.49 -12.79 10.11
N VAL A 11 -21.05 -11.70 10.73
CA VAL A 11 -21.66 -11.22 11.98
C VAL A 11 -22.79 -10.28 11.60
N ARG A 12 -24.02 -10.78 11.70
CA ARG A 12 -25.25 -9.96 11.61
C ARG A 12 -25.41 -9.17 12.91
N GLY A 13 -25.17 -7.88 12.84
CA GLY A 13 -25.62 -6.92 13.81
C GLY A 13 -26.45 -5.85 13.11
N SER A 14 -27.79 -5.98 13.14
CA SER A 14 -28.70 -4.95 12.70
C SER A 14 -28.76 -3.83 13.74
N LEU A 15 -28.21 -2.67 13.42
CA LEU A 15 -28.50 -1.42 14.14
C LEU A 15 -29.37 -0.55 13.22
N GLN A 16 -30.63 -0.41 13.61
CA GLN A 16 -31.51 0.63 13.07
C GLN A 16 -31.02 1.99 13.62
N PHE A 17 -30.72 2.90 12.71
CA PHE A 17 -30.57 4.31 13.04
C PHE A 17 -31.75 5.07 12.49
N GLY A 18 -32.40 5.80 13.40
CA GLY A 18 -33.56 6.62 13.11
C GLY A 18 -33.22 7.82 12.23
N ASP A 19 -34.22 8.24 11.45
CA ASP A 19 -34.25 9.50 10.69
C ASP A 19 -34.03 10.67 11.66
N GLY A 20 -32.86 11.29 11.56
CA GLY A 20 -32.52 12.55 12.19
C GLY A 20 -31.91 13.44 11.15
N ASP A 21 -32.68 14.41 10.63
CA ASP A 21 -32.19 15.53 9.84
C ASP A 21 -31.11 16.27 10.65
N ILE A 22 -29.83 16.14 10.22
CA ILE A 22 -28.75 16.99 10.72
C ILE A 22 -28.80 18.28 9.92
N ASP A 23 -29.39 19.29 10.50
CA ASP A 23 -29.32 20.68 10.06
C ASP A 23 -27.88 21.18 10.19
N LEU A 24 -27.12 21.13 9.09
CA LEU A 24 -25.82 21.80 8.99
C LEU A 24 -26.06 23.29 8.81
N SER A 25 -26.08 24.00 9.92
CA SER A 25 -26.18 25.46 9.93
C SER A 25 -25.03 26.10 9.14
N SER A 26 -25.42 27.03 8.29
CA SER A 26 -24.63 27.82 7.32
C SER A 26 -23.59 28.76 7.96
N ALA A 27 -22.90 28.40 9.02
CA ALA A 27 -22.01 29.31 9.75
C ALA A 27 -20.49 29.08 9.52
N ASP A 28 -20.08 28.02 8.79
CA ASP A 28 -18.65 27.75 8.52
C ASP A 28 -18.22 27.92 7.04
N LEU A 29 -18.97 28.69 6.26
CA LEU A 29 -18.60 29.06 4.89
C LEU A 29 -17.84 30.41 4.88
N LEU A 30 -16.74 30.48 5.66
CA LEU A 30 -15.81 31.61 5.51
C LEU A 30 -14.66 31.17 4.59
N ASP A 31 -14.72 31.73 3.39
CA ASP A 31 -13.60 31.99 2.47
C ASP A 31 -12.62 30.84 2.21
N ARG A 32 -13.08 29.73 1.66
CA ARG A 32 -12.22 28.80 0.95
C ARG A 32 -11.98 29.35 -0.44
N GLY A 33 -10.73 29.76 -0.71
CA GLY A 33 -10.29 30.32 -1.99
C GLY A 33 -10.75 29.53 -3.22
N SER A 34 -10.61 30.08 -4.39
CA SER A 34 -11.13 29.62 -5.71
C SER A 34 -10.59 28.26 -6.21
N GLY A 35 -9.96 27.45 -5.36
CA GLY A 35 -9.40 26.13 -5.68
C GLY A 35 -10.43 24.98 -5.63
N PRO A 36 -10.07 23.78 -6.11
CA PRO A 36 -10.94 22.60 -6.07
C PRO A 36 -11.23 22.20 -4.62
N GLN A 37 -12.51 21.91 -4.35
CA GLN A 37 -12.96 21.42 -3.03
C GLN A 37 -13.00 19.89 -2.97
N ASP A 38 -13.02 19.25 -4.12
CA ASP A 38 -13.21 17.81 -4.26
C ASP A 38 -11.94 17.10 -4.74
N PHE A 39 -11.75 15.91 -4.22
CA PHE A 39 -10.67 15.01 -4.59
C PHE A 39 -11.25 13.62 -4.87
N VAL A 40 -11.07 13.10 -6.08
CA VAL A 40 -11.57 11.78 -6.47
C VAL A 40 -10.41 10.88 -6.83
N CYS A 41 -10.23 9.83 -6.05
CA CYS A 41 -9.17 8.84 -6.19
C CYS A 41 -9.72 7.56 -6.81
N PHE A 42 -9.21 7.14 -7.95
CA PHE A 42 -9.53 5.87 -8.60
C PHE A 42 -8.47 4.82 -8.26
N SER A 43 -8.89 3.72 -7.66
CA SER A 43 -7.97 2.71 -7.13
C SER A 43 -8.37 1.28 -7.52
N HIS A 44 -7.36 0.47 -7.89
CA HIS A 44 -7.48 -0.97 -8.01
C HIS A 44 -7.35 -1.70 -6.67
N LEU A 45 -7.00 -0.96 -5.61
CA LEU A 45 -6.86 -1.50 -4.26
C LEU A 45 -8.11 -1.25 -3.44
N ARG A 46 -8.49 -2.22 -2.61
CA ARG A 46 -9.57 -2.05 -1.64
C ARG A 46 -9.05 -1.33 -0.40
N TRP A 47 -9.78 -0.32 0.04
CA TRP A 47 -9.45 0.46 1.25
C TRP A 47 -9.27 -0.41 2.49
N GLY A 48 -10.17 -1.37 2.67
CA GLY A 48 -10.21 -2.24 3.84
C GLY A 48 -9.29 -3.47 3.77
N PHE A 49 -8.47 -3.64 2.72
CA PHE A 49 -7.65 -4.84 2.57
C PHE A 49 -6.34 -4.73 3.35
N VAL A 50 -5.37 -3.99 2.86
CA VAL A 50 -4.06 -3.79 3.51
C VAL A 50 -3.77 -2.31 3.61
N HIS A 51 -3.35 -1.85 4.79
CA HIS A 51 -2.97 -0.46 5.01
C HIS A 51 -1.62 -0.17 4.36
N GLN A 52 -1.60 0.75 3.40
CA GLN A 52 -0.42 1.10 2.61
C GLN A 52 -0.51 2.53 2.05
N ARG A 53 0.27 2.88 1.04
CA ARG A 53 0.37 4.23 0.44
C ARG A 53 -0.99 4.94 0.23
N PRO A 54 -2.03 4.32 -0.36
CA PRO A 54 -3.30 5.02 -0.55
C PRO A 54 -3.93 5.50 0.76
N GLN A 55 -3.99 4.67 1.79
CA GLN A 55 -4.56 5.06 3.08
C GLN A 55 -3.76 6.20 3.72
N HIS A 56 -2.43 6.14 3.69
CA HIS A 56 -1.58 7.18 4.24
C HIS A 56 -1.76 8.53 3.53
N LEU A 57 -1.82 8.54 2.21
CA LEU A 57 -1.97 9.78 1.44
C LEU A 57 -3.40 10.30 1.46
N MET A 58 -4.39 9.45 1.22
CA MET A 58 -5.77 9.88 1.10
C MET A 58 -6.33 10.40 2.43
N THR A 59 -5.95 9.82 3.58
CA THR A 59 -6.33 10.37 4.89
C THR A 59 -5.73 11.76 5.15
N ARG A 60 -4.59 12.08 4.55
CA ARG A 60 -3.98 13.41 4.65
C ARG A 60 -4.66 14.41 3.72
N PHE A 61 -4.93 14.02 2.49
CA PHE A 61 -5.69 14.88 1.57
C PHE A 61 -7.12 15.13 2.06
N ALA A 62 -7.76 14.16 2.73
CA ALA A 62 -9.09 14.31 3.31
C ALA A 62 -9.17 15.37 4.43
N ARG A 63 -8.04 15.87 4.95
CA ARG A 63 -8.01 16.99 5.90
C ARG A 63 -8.38 18.33 5.24
N GLU A 64 -8.19 18.41 3.93
CA GLU A 64 -8.34 19.65 3.16
C GLU A 64 -9.40 19.58 2.05
N TYR A 65 -9.70 18.36 1.56
CA TYR A 65 -10.61 18.12 0.46
C TYR A 65 -11.75 17.19 0.88
N ARG A 66 -12.92 17.33 0.26
CA ARG A 66 -13.96 16.32 0.28
C ARG A 66 -13.50 15.14 -0.58
N LEU A 67 -13.08 14.04 0.01
CA LEU A 67 -12.37 12.96 -0.65
C LEU A 67 -13.24 11.74 -0.90
N PHE A 68 -13.29 11.30 -2.15
CA PHE A 68 -13.95 10.09 -2.62
C PHE A 68 -12.93 9.09 -3.13
N PHE A 69 -12.94 7.88 -2.58
CA PHE A 69 -12.07 6.77 -2.95
C PHE A 69 -12.87 5.73 -3.73
N VAL A 70 -12.76 5.74 -5.06
CA VAL A 70 -13.50 4.87 -5.97
C VAL A 70 -12.75 3.57 -6.14
N GLU A 71 -13.37 2.48 -5.70
CA GLU A 71 -12.84 1.12 -5.82
C GLU A 71 -13.29 0.44 -7.11
N GLU A 72 -12.64 -0.68 -7.46
CA GLU A 72 -13.11 -1.55 -8.54
C GLU A 72 -14.55 -2.02 -8.28
N PRO A 73 -15.33 -2.27 -9.33
CA PRO A 73 -16.72 -2.69 -9.19
C PRO A 73 -16.85 -4.07 -8.52
N VAL A 74 -18.01 -4.29 -7.93
CA VAL A 74 -18.43 -5.58 -7.36
C VAL A 74 -19.71 -6.02 -8.06
N GLY A 75 -19.80 -7.31 -8.40
CA GLY A 75 -21.01 -7.91 -8.97
C GLY A 75 -22.19 -7.83 -8.00
N THR A 76 -23.43 -7.79 -8.52
CA THR A 76 -24.65 -7.79 -7.72
C THR A 76 -25.76 -8.56 -8.43
N ASP A 77 -26.64 -9.21 -7.64
CA ASP A 77 -27.87 -9.84 -8.12
C ASP A 77 -29.03 -8.83 -8.33
N ALA A 78 -28.83 -7.56 -7.98
CA ALA A 78 -29.82 -6.51 -8.20
C ALA A 78 -30.05 -6.31 -9.70
N ALA A 79 -31.28 -5.90 -10.10
CA ALA A 79 -31.61 -5.65 -11.50
C ALA A 79 -30.96 -4.38 -12.08
N GLU A 80 -30.62 -3.44 -11.21
CA GLU A 80 -30.06 -2.13 -11.58
C GLU A 80 -28.68 -1.92 -10.96
N ALA A 81 -27.83 -1.24 -11.70
CA ALA A 81 -26.52 -0.82 -11.21
C ALA A 81 -26.65 0.34 -10.21
N SER A 82 -25.82 0.33 -9.19
CA SER A 82 -25.83 1.33 -8.12
C SER A 82 -24.42 1.68 -7.62
N MET A 83 -24.33 2.66 -6.75
CA MET A 83 -23.10 2.99 -6.02
C MET A 83 -23.32 2.89 -4.51
N ASP A 84 -22.50 2.08 -3.84
CA ASP A 84 -22.45 2.06 -2.39
C ASP A 84 -21.47 3.13 -1.90
N LEU A 85 -21.86 3.83 -0.85
CA LEU A 85 -21.02 4.83 -0.19
C LEU A 85 -20.77 4.41 1.25
N HIS A 86 -19.50 4.39 1.65
CA HIS A 86 -19.10 4.03 3.02
C HIS A 86 -18.19 5.10 3.60
N ASP A 87 -18.60 5.70 4.71
CA ASP A 87 -17.71 6.58 5.46
C ASP A 87 -16.69 5.75 6.24
N THR A 88 -15.42 6.11 6.12
CA THR A 88 -14.32 5.46 6.82
C THR A 88 -14.12 5.98 8.26
N GLY A 89 -14.76 7.09 8.63
CA GLY A 89 -14.53 7.80 9.89
C GLY A 89 -13.23 8.62 9.94
N VAL A 90 -12.46 8.63 8.85
CA VAL A 90 -11.20 9.43 8.74
C VAL A 90 -11.27 10.46 7.60
N GLY A 91 -12.49 10.86 7.22
CA GLY A 91 -12.73 11.89 6.20
C GLY A 91 -12.70 11.38 4.76
N VAL A 92 -12.54 10.09 4.54
CA VAL A 92 -12.56 9.45 3.22
C VAL A 92 -13.88 8.73 3.02
N THR A 93 -14.58 9.02 1.91
CA THR A 93 -15.76 8.26 1.49
C THR A 93 -15.38 7.23 0.45
N ILE A 94 -15.53 5.95 0.78
CA ILE A 94 -15.34 4.85 -0.19
C ILE A 94 -16.56 4.80 -1.11
N VAL A 95 -16.32 4.66 -2.40
CA VAL A 95 -17.34 4.57 -3.45
C VAL A 95 -17.15 3.24 -4.18
N VAL A 96 -18.15 2.34 -4.09
CA VAL A 96 -18.08 1.00 -4.70
C VAL A 96 -19.19 0.86 -5.74
N PRO A 97 -18.86 0.80 -7.04
CA PRO A 97 -19.86 0.49 -8.06
C PRO A 97 -20.39 -0.94 -7.90
N ARG A 98 -21.72 -1.10 -7.93
CA ARG A 98 -22.43 -2.38 -7.96
C ARG A 98 -22.96 -2.62 -9.36
N ILE A 99 -22.50 -3.65 -10.02
CA ILE A 99 -22.81 -3.92 -11.43
C ILE A 99 -23.48 -5.29 -11.55
N PRO A 100 -24.73 -5.36 -12.10
CA PRO A 100 -25.39 -6.62 -12.40
C PRO A 100 -24.60 -7.47 -13.38
N ASP A 101 -24.65 -8.79 -13.22
CA ASP A 101 -24.02 -9.73 -14.14
C ASP A 101 -24.55 -9.55 -15.59
N GLY A 102 -23.65 -9.62 -16.55
CA GLY A 102 -23.97 -9.53 -17.99
C GLY A 102 -24.02 -8.10 -18.55
N MET A 103 -23.89 -7.07 -17.73
CA MET A 103 -23.72 -5.69 -18.20
C MET A 103 -22.27 -5.41 -18.59
N ASP A 104 -22.06 -4.45 -19.50
CA ASP A 104 -20.72 -3.92 -19.80
C ASP A 104 -20.21 -3.09 -18.63
N PRO A 105 -19.15 -3.54 -17.90
CA PRO A 105 -18.70 -2.84 -16.71
C PRO A 105 -18.16 -1.44 -16.97
N GLU A 106 -17.56 -1.19 -18.14
CA GLU A 106 -16.98 0.12 -18.45
C GLU A 106 -18.08 1.14 -18.75
N ALA A 107 -19.06 0.75 -19.58
CA ALA A 107 -20.21 1.62 -19.91
C ALA A 107 -21.04 1.94 -18.67
N VAL A 108 -21.28 0.94 -17.80
CA VAL A 108 -22.05 1.13 -16.57
C VAL A 108 -21.30 2.02 -15.58
N GLN A 109 -20.00 1.80 -15.38
CA GLN A 109 -19.21 2.68 -14.49
C GLN A 109 -19.17 4.11 -15.00
N ARG A 110 -19.09 4.31 -16.32
CA ARG A 110 -19.10 5.64 -16.95
C ARG A 110 -20.41 6.41 -16.63
N ASP A 111 -21.55 5.75 -16.76
CA ASP A 111 -22.84 6.33 -16.40
C ASP A 111 -22.96 6.59 -14.89
N LEU A 112 -22.60 5.59 -14.06
CA LEU A 112 -22.66 5.70 -12.61
C LEU A 112 -21.79 6.85 -12.08
N ILE A 113 -20.55 6.99 -12.56
CA ILE A 113 -19.64 8.04 -12.08
C ILE A 113 -20.12 9.43 -12.54
N GLY A 114 -20.66 9.55 -13.76
CA GLY A 114 -21.24 10.79 -14.24
C GLY A 114 -22.44 11.23 -13.38
N ARG A 115 -23.36 10.30 -13.08
CA ARG A 115 -24.50 10.58 -12.18
C ARG A 115 -24.05 10.90 -10.75
N PHE A 116 -23.00 10.23 -10.28
CA PHE A 116 -22.42 10.50 -8.96
C PHE A 116 -21.86 11.92 -8.87
N PHE A 117 -21.08 12.35 -9.87
CA PHE A 117 -20.55 13.72 -9.93
C PHE A 117 -21.68 14.75 -9.92
N ALA A 118 -22.68 14.57 -10.79
CA ALA A 118 -23.84 15.48 -10.85
C ALA A 118 -24.60 15.50 -9.51
N GLY A 119 -24.86 14.33 -8.92
CA GLY A 119 -25.62 14.22 -7.66
C GLY A 119 -24.87 14.77 -6.43
N LYS A 120 -23.53 14.82 -6.46
CA LYS A 120 -22.69 15.38 -5.40
C LYS A 120 -22.25 16.82 -5.66
N GLY A 121 -22.59 17.39 -6.83
CA GLY A 121 -22.14 18.72 -7.23
C GLY A 121 -20.62 18.80 -7.40
N ILE A 122 -19.99 17.74 -7.91
CA ILE A 122 -18.55 17.71 -8.17
C ILE A 122 -18.32 18.30 -9.56
N GLU A 123 -17.69 19.47 -9.63
CA GLU A 123 -17.51 20.17 -10.91
C GLU A 123 -16.10 20.05 -11.48
N ARG A 124 -15.09 20.40 -10.71
CA ARG A 124 -13.67 20.37 -11.12
C ARG A 124 -12.80 19.84 -9.99
N PRO A 125 -12.85 18.49 -9.70
CA PRO A 125 -12.04 17.90 -8.65
C PRO A 125 -10.58 17.76 -9.08
N ILE A 126 -9.70 17.43 -8.11
CA ILE A 126 -8.44 16.75 -8.40
C ILE A 126 -8.80 15.30 -8.69
N LEU A 127 -8.42 14.79 -9.87
CA LEU A 127 -8.54 13.38 -10.23
C LEU A 127 -7.19 12.68 -9.97
N TRP A 128 -7.20 11.66 -9.10
CA TRP A 128 -6.02 10.89 -8.75
C TRP A 128 -6.20 9.44 -9.20
N TYR A 129 -5.24 8.92 -9.95
CA TYR A 129 -5.28 7.58 -10.49
C TYR A 129 -4.17 6.72 -9.90
N TYR A 130 -4.54 5.62 -9.24
CA TYR A 130 -3.64 4.51 -8.89
C TYR A 130 -3.63 3.42 -9.96
N THR A 131 -4.54 3.48 -10.92
CA THR A 131 -4.62 2.51 -12.01
C THR A 131 -5.05 3.17 -13.32
N PRO A 132 -4.34 2.89 -14.42
CA PRO A 132 -4.75 3.36 -15.74
C PRO A 132 -6.09 2.77 -16.21
N MET A 133 -6.49 1.63 -15.65
CA MET A 133 -7.72 0.94 -16.05
C MET A 133 -8.97 1.80 -15.82
N SER A 134 -8.95 2.66 -14.83
CA SER A 134 -10.07 3.55 -14.52
C SER A 134 -10.29 4.66 -15.55
N LEU A 135 -9.30 4.95 -16.41
CA LEU A 135 -9.44 5.95 -17.45
C LEU A 135 -10.55 5.58 -18.46
N ALA A 136 -10.80 4.30 -18.69
CA ALA A 136 -11.82 3.82 -19.63
C ALA A 136 -13.24 4.37 -19.34
N PHE A 137 -13.54 4.60 -18.07
CA PHE A 137 -14.87 5.09 -17.67
C PHE A 137 -14.84 6.52 -17.10
N SER A 138 -13.66 7.11 -16.91
CA SER A 138 -13.51 8.43 -16.29
C SER A 138 -12.84 9.50 -17.17
N ASP A 139 -12.45 9.16 -18.40
CA ASP A 139 -11.77 10.06 -19.34
C ASP A 139 -12.56 11.34 -19.69
N HIS A 140 -13.90 11.29 -19.59
CA HIS A 140 -14.81 12.40 -19.88
C HIS A 140 -14.99 13.37 -18.71
N LEU A 141 -14.50 13.04 -17.51
CA LEU A 141 -14.72 13.85 -16.32
C LEU A 141 -13.88 15.13 -16.36
N PRO A 142 -14.47 16.28 -16.03
CA PRO A 142 -13.71 17.52 -15.85
C PRO A 142 -12.79 17.39 -14.64
N ALA A 143 -11.64 18.09 -14.68
CA ALA A 143 -10.69 18.12 -13.58
C ALA A 143 -10.08 19.51 -13.41
N ALA A 144 -9.67 19.84 -12.19
CA ALA A 144 -8.77 20.94 -11.89
C ALA A 144 -7.31 20.51 -12.12
N ALA A 145 -6.99 19.28 -11.74
CA ALA A 145 -5.71 18.62 -12.02
C ALA A 145 -5.93 17.11 -12.16
N VAL A 146 -5.11 16.46 -12.98
CA VAL A 146 -5.05 15.01 -13.14
C VAL A 146 -3.70 14.50 -12.68
N VAL A 147 -3.69 13.63 -11.67
CA VAL A 147 -2.50 13.04 -11.08
C VAL A 147 -2.48 11.53 -11.34
N TYR A 148 -1.40 11.05 -11.94
CA TYR A 148 -1.14 9.60 -12.00
C TYR A 148 -0.10 9.22 -10.93
N ASP A 149 -0.52 8.53 -9.88
CA ASP A 149 0.37 7.95 -8.87
C ASP A 149 0.69 6.49 -9.23
N CYS A 150 1.70 6.35 -10.08
CA CYS A 150 2.25 5.06 -10.50
C CYS A 150 3.06 4.46 -9.36
N MET A 151 2.38 3.84 -8.41
CA MET A 151 3.03 3.26 -7.24
C MET A 151 3.73 1.92 -7.53
N ASP A 152 3.29 1.20 -8.57
CA ASP A 152 3.82 -0.08 -9.03
C ASP A 152 3.80 -0.14 -10.56
N GLU A 153 4.68 -0.95 -11.18
CA GLU A 153 4.59 -1.31 -12.61
C GLU A 153 3.53 -2.40 -12.79
N LEU A 154 2.26 -1.97 -12.89
CA LEU A 154 1.12 -2.91 -12.94
C LEU A 154 1.18 -3.88 -14.12
N SER A 155 1.82 -3.49 -15.23
CA SER A 155 2.00 -4.34 -16.40
C SER A 155 2.94 -5.53 -16.16
N ALA A 156 3.82 -5.45 -15.16
CA ALA A 156 4.77 -6.49 -14.79
C ALA A 156 4.17 -7.59 -13.89
N PHE A 157 2.95 -7.41 -13.39
CA PHE A 157 2.30 -8.43 -12.57
C PHE A 157 1.68 -9.54 -13.40
N ARG A 158 1.72 -10.77 -12.87
CA ARG A 158 1.09 -11.92 -13.51
C ARG A 158 -0.41 -11.67 -13.72
N GLY A 159 -0.89 -11.89 -14.95
CA GLY A 159 -2.28 -11.70 -15.32
C GLY A 159 -2.71 -10.25 -15.50
N ALA A 160 -1.76 -9.32 -15.66
CA ALA A 160 -2.06 -7.94 -16.02
C ALA A 160 -2.90 -7.90 -17.31
N PRO A 161 -4.00 -7.11 -17.36
CA PRO A 161 -4.80 -6.97 -18.56
C PRO A 161 -3.96 -6.43 -19.72
N PRO A 162 -4.08 -6.96 -20.95
CA PRO A 162 -3.30 -6.50 -22.10
C PRO A 162 -3.57 -5.03 -22.46
N GLN A 163 -4.75 -4.51 -22.13
CA GLN A 163 -5.14 -3.10 -22.34
C GLN A 163 -4.41 -2.13 -21.43
N LEU A 164 -3.76 -2.62 -20.36
CA LEU A 164 -3.17 -1.77 -19.33
C LEU A 164 -2.09 -0.84 -19.89
N ILE A 165 -1.24 -1.33 -20.81
CA ILE A 165 -0.16 -0.56 -21.44
C ILE A 165 -0.72 0.58 -22.29
N GLU A 166 -1.76 0.32 -23.07
CA GLU A 166 -2.42 1.34 -23.90
C GLU A 166 -3.10 2.40 -23.02
N ARG A 167 -3.80 1.97 -21.98
CA ARG A 167 -4.45 2.87 -21.02
C ARG A 167 -3.47 3.69 -20.20
N GLU A 168 -2.32 3.10 -19.86
CA GLU A 168 -1.26 3.86 -19.18
C GLU A 168 -0.72 4.98 -20.09
N ARG A 169 -0.51 4.71 -21.39
CA ARG A 169 -0.10 5.74 -22.33
C ARG A 169 -1.12 6.87 -22.42
N ALA A 170 -2.40 6.53 -22.54
CA ALA A 170 -3.48 7.53 -22.56
C ALA A 170 -3.59 8.32 -21.25
N LEU A 171 -3.34 7.66 -20.11
CA LEU A 171 -3.32 8.37 -18.82
C LEU A 171 -2.10 9.29 -18.70
N LEU A 172 -0.93 8.88 -19.17
CA LEU A 172 0.26 9.74 -19.23
C LEU A 172 0.04 10.97 -20.10
N GLU A 173 -0.64 10.85 -21.26
CA GLU A 173 -0.98 11.97 -22.13
C GLU A 173 -1.97 12.95 -21.47
N ARG A 174 -2.80 12.49 -20.53
CA ARG A 174 -3.82 13.29 -19.85
C ARG A 174 -3.35 13.89 -18.53
N ALA A 175 -2.39 13.26 -17.87
CA ALA A 175 -1.93 13.67 -16.55
C ALA A 175 -1.23 15.03 -16.59
N ASP A 176 -1.45 15.86 -15.58
CA ASP A 176 -0.65 17.07 -15.33
C ASP A 176 0.61 16.72 -14.51
N LEU A 177 0.50 15.68 -13.67
CA LEU A 177 1.56 15.21 -12.79
C LEU A 177 1.62 13.69 -12.77
N VAL A 178 2.84 13.15 -12.81
CA VAL A 178 3.10 11.73 -12.62
C VAL A 178 4.00 11.53 -11.41
N PHE A 179 3.51 10.79 -10.41
CA PHE A 179 4.29 10.37 -9.26
C PHE A 179 4.66 8.90 -9.39
N THR A 180 5.87 8.54 -9.01
CA THR A 180 6.33 7.15 -9.04
C THR A 180 6.64 6.64 -7.64
N GLY A 181 6.26 5.39 -7.35
CA GLY A 181 6.42 4.76 -6.04
C GLY A 181 7.86 4.43 -5.66
N GLY A 182 8.82 4.67 -6.54
CA GLY A 182 10.23 4.39 -6.30
C GLY A 182 11.13 4.98 -7.38
N TYR A 183 12.44 4.93 -7.14
CA TYR A 183 13.44 5.46 -8.07
C TYR A 183 13.58 4.62 -9.34
N SER A 184 13.49 3.30 -9.23
CA SER A 184 13.55 2.40 -10.40
C SER A 184 12.38 2.65 -11.34
N LEU A 185 11.21 2.92 -10.76
CA LEU A 185 10.02 3.26 -11.53
C LEU A 185 10.11 4.67 -12.12
N TYR A 186 10.67 5.63 -11.39
CA TYR A 186 10.99 6.96 -11.92
C TYR A 186 11.89 6.88 -13.14
N GLU A 187 12.98 6.12 -13.09
CA GLU A 187 13.88 5.94 -14.21
C GLU A 187 13.21 5.32 -15.44
N ALA A 188 12.20 4.46 -15.22
CA ALA A 188 11.44 3.86 -16.31
C ALA A 188 10.39 4.81 -16.94
N LYS A 189 9.88 5.79 -16.18
CA LYS A 189 8.79 6.66 -16.61
C LYS A 189 9.21 8.10 -16.94
N ARG A 190 10.37 8.59 -16.49
CA ARG A 190 10.78 10.00 -16.57
C ARG A 190 10.81 10.57 -17.99
N ASP A 191 11.07 9.73 -19.00
CA ASP A 191 11.14 10.15 -20.41
C ASP A 191 9.76 10.02 -21.11
N LEU A 192 8.72 9.57 -20.41
CA LEU A 192 7.37 9.37 -20.95
C LEU A 192 6.43 10.54 -20.66
N HIS A 193 6.80 11.46 -19.77
CA HIS A 193 5.99 12.61 -19.40
C HIS A 193 6.87 13.74 -18.87
N GLU A 194 6.50 15.01 -19.11
CA GLU A 194 7.31 16.18 -18.75
C GLU A 194 7.44 16.42 -17.24
N SER A 195 6.42 16.03 -16.47
CA SER A 195 6.35 16.27 -15.01
C SER A 195 6.28 14.95 -14.25
N VAL A 196 7.40 14.22 -14.19
CA VAL A 196 7.53 12.96 -13.42
C VAL A 196 8.36 13.20 -12.17
N HIS A 197 7.86 12.75 -11.02
CA HIS A 197 8.50 12.95 -9.73
C HIS A 197 8.59 11.65 -8.93
N ALA A 198 9.76 11.36 -8.37
CA ALA A 198 9.98 10.19 -7.54
C ALA A 198 9.50 10.43 -6.10
N PHE A 199 8.59 9.59 -5.64
CA PHE A 199 8.10 9.54 -4.27
C PHE A 199 8.21 8.11 -3.74
N PRO A 200 9.42 7.66 -3.34
CA PRO A 200 9.60 6.36 -2.71
C PRO A 200 8.71 6.20 -1.48
N SER A 201 8.52 4.97 -1.07
CA SER A 201 7.72 4.65 0.11
C SER A 201 8.22 5.38 1.35
N SER A 202 7.28 5.98 2.07
CA SER A 202 7.48 6.64 3.35
C SER A 202 7.03 5.75 4.51
N VAL A 203 7.19 6.21 5.73
CA VAL A 203 6.87 5.45 6.93
C VAL A 203 6.17 6.31 7.98
N ASP A 204 5.27 5.68 8.74
CA ASP A 204 4.79 6.23 10.02
C ASP A 204 5.76 5.81 11.12
N VAL A 205 6.79 6.63 11.33
CA VAL A 205 7.85 6.35 12.30
C VAL A 205 7.27 6.20 13.70
N ALA A 206 6.34 7.06 14.11
CA ALA A 206 5.75 7.01 15.45
C ALA A 206 4.99 5.70 15.69
N HIS A 207 4.28 5.20 14.67
CA HIS A 207 3.57 3.94 14.73
C HIS A 207 4.53 2.75 14.94
N PHE A 208 5.54 2.61 14.08
CA PHE A 208 6.44 1.46 14.14
C PHE A 208 7.47 1.55 15.27
N ALA A 209 7.86 2.75 15.69
CA ALA A 209 8.77 2.95 16.84
C ALA A 209 8.17 2.46 18.17
N GLN A 210 6.87 2.22 18.27
CA GLN A 210 6.26 1.54 19.43
C GLN A 210 6.95 0.20 19.72
N ALA A 211 7.41 -0.52 18.68
CA ALA A 211 8.13 -1.78 18.83
C ALA A 211 9.50 -1.67 19.54
N ARG A 212 10.03 -0.46 19.70
CA ARG A 212 11.27 -0.20 20.48
C ARG A 212 11.01 -0.17 22.00
N GLY A 213 9.76 -0.04 22.39
CA GLY A 213 9.30 0.01 23.78
C GLY A 213 8.73 -1.32 24.27
N ALA A 214 8.15 -1.28 25.47
CA ALA A 214 7.50 -2.43 26.08
C ALA A 214 6.06 -2.61 25.55
N VAL A 215 5.91 -2.98 24.27
CA VAL A 215 4.62 -3.43 23.73
C VAL A 215 4.51 -4.95 23.92
N GLY A 216 3.37 -5.41 24.44
CA GLY A 216 3.14 -6.85 24.63
C GLY A 216 3.10 -7.59 23.29
N GLU A 217 3.86 -8.67 23.18
CA GLU A 217 3.84 -9.55 22.00
C GLU A 217 2.48 -10.25 21.85
N PRO A 218 2.06 -10.59 20.61
CA PRO A 218 0.91 -11.46 20.39
C PRO A 218 1.14 -12.87 20.94
N GLU A 219 0.09 -13.52 21.44
CA GLU A 219 0.17 -14.85 22.05
C GLU A 219 0.68 -15.92 21.08
N ASP A 220 0.32 -15.80 19.80
CA ASP A 220 0.73 -16.73 18.74
C ASP A 220 2.22 -16.64 18.38
N GLN A 221 2.92 -15.61 18.86
CA GLN A 221 4.35 -15.42 18.68
C GLN A 221 5.14 -15.55 20.00
N ALA A 222 4.57 -15.11 21.12
CA ALA A 222 5.28 -15.00 22.40
C ALA A 222 5.87 -16.31 22.91
N ALA A 223 5.26 -17.46 22.55
CA ALA A 223 5.72 -18.80 22.93
C ALA A 223 6.88 -19.33 22.07
N LEU A 224 7.19 -18.68 20.93
CA LEU A 224 8.25 -19.14 20.03
C LEU A 224 9.62 -18.81 20.63
N PRO A 225 10.59 -19.76 20.59
CA PRO A 225 11.94 -19.45 21.05
C PRO A 225 12.64 -18.46 20.12
N GLY A 226 13.70 -17.81 20.59
CA GLY A 226 14.59 -17.00 19.73
C GLY A 226 15.70 -17.88 19.10
N PRO A 227 16.39 -17.34 18.04
CA PRO A 227 16.10 -16.07 17.42
C PRO A 227 14.89 -16.13 16.47
N ARG A 228 14.14 -15.03 16.39
CA ARG A 228 12.96 -14.87 15.53
C ARG A 228 13.25 -13.93 14.38
N LEU A 229 13.04 -14.41 13.16
CA LEU A 229 13.20 -13.66 11.93
C LEU A 229 11.80 -13.41 11.35
N GLY A 230 11.42 -12.15 11.18
CA GLY A 230 10.04 -11.84 10.82
C GLY A 230 9.89 -11.07 9.52
N PHE A 231 8.75 -11.27 8.88
CA PHE A 231 8.24 -10.51 7.75
C PHE A 231 6.77 -10.20 7.97
N PHE A 232 6.32 -9.04 7.55
CA PHE A 232 4.91 -8.79 7.33
C PHE A 232 4.65 -8.18 5.96
N GLY A 233 3.57 -8.58 5.34
CA GLY A 233 3.12 -8.08 4.03
C GLY A 233 2.32 -9.11 3.28
N VAL A 234 1.91 -8.75 2.07
CA VAL A 234 1.26 -9.71 1.16
C VAL A 234 2.28 -10.74 0.70
N ILE A 235 1.92 -12.02 0.84
CA ILE A 235 2.69 -13.17 0.34
C ILE A 235 2.09 -13.57 -1.01
N ASP A 236 2.78 -13.20 -2.09
CA ASP A 236 2.37 -13.45 -3.48
C ASP A 236 3.59 -13.81 -4.36
N GLU A 237 3.47 -13.69 -5.69
CA GLU A 237 4.55 -13.99 -6.64
C GLU A 237 5.84 -13.18 -6.45
N ARG A 238 5.81 -12.13 -5.61
CA ARG A 238 6.99 -11.34 -5.26
C ARG A 238 7.80 -11.92 -4.10
N PHE A 239 7.22 -12.86 -3.37
CA PHE A 239 7.86 -13.50 -2.22
C PHE A 239 8.63 -14.76 -2.66
N ASP A 240 9.91 -14.86 -2.32
CA ASP A 240 10.76 -16.02 -2.64
C ASP A 240 10.55 -17.15 -1.62
N ILE A 241 9.58 -18.00 -1.93
CA ILE A 241 9.22 -19.15 -1.10
C ILE A 241 10.34 -20.21 -1.07
N GLU A 242 11.12 -20.32 -2.15
CA GLU A 242 12.24 -21.26 -2.23
C GLU A 242 13.40 -20.82 -1.33
N LEU A 243 13.74 -19.54 -1.36
CA LEU A 243 14.73 -18.94 -0.48
C LEU A 243 14.33 -19.12 0.99
N LEU A 244 13.08 -18.80 1.35
CA LEU A 244 12.59 -18.99 2.73
C LEU A 244 12.74 -20.43 3.16
N GLY A 245 12.30 -21.39 2.34
CA GLY A 245 12.40 -22.82 2.63
C GLY A 245 13.83 -23.30 2.76
N ALA A 246 14.75 -22.80 1.92
CA ALA A 246 16.16 -23.15 1.97
C ALA A 246 16.84 -22.62 3.25
N VAL A 247 16.61 -21.36 3.59
CA VAL A 247 17.15 -20.73 4.81
C VAL A 247 16.61 -21.42 6.07
N ALA A 248 15.32 -21.76 6.11
CA ALA A 248 14.72 -22.49 7.24
C ALA A 248 15.33 -23.88 7.45
N ARG A 249 15.68 -24.57 6.37
CA ARG A 249 16.40 -25.88 6.47
C ARG A 249 17.84 -25.73 6.93
N LEU A 250 18.54 -24.68 6.50
CA LEU A 250 19.91 -24.40 6.94
C LEU A 250 19.99 -24.01 8.42
N ARG A 251 18.94 -23.38 8.93
CA ARG A 251 18.89 -22.91 10.33
C ARG A 251 17.59 -23.38 11.01
N PRO A 252 17.52 -24.67 11.37
CA PRO A 252 16.36 -25.23 12.07
C PRO A 252 16.21 -24.70 13.51
N ASP A 253 17.23 -24.06 14.05
CA ASP A 253 17.26 -23.37 15.34
C ASP A 253 16.61 -21.96 15.32
N TRP A 254 16.37 -21.37 14.14
CA TRP A 254 15.71 -20.08 13.99
C TRP A 254 14.21 -20.24 13.78
N GLN A 255 13.43 -19.23 14.18
CA GLN A 255 11.98 -19.18 13.93
C GLN A 255 11.67 -18.11 12.90
N PHE A 256 10.92 -18.48 11.88
CA PHE A 256 10.50 -17.59 10.80
C PHE A 256 9.01 -17.25 10.98
N VAL A 257 8.67 -15.97 11.20
CA VAL A 257 7.30 -15.50 11.46
C VAL A 257 6.84 -14.66 10.28
N MET A 258 6.01 -15.24 9.39
CA MET A 258 5.58 -14.67 8.13
C MET A 258 4.12 -14.18 8.25
N VAL A 259 3.93 -12.91 8.58
CA VAL A 259 2.63 -12.30 8.86
C VAL A 259 2.02 -11.70 7.59
N GLY A 260 0.82 -12.10 7.22
CA GLY A 260 0.08 -11.49 6.11
C GLY A 260 -0.79 -12.45 5.33
N PRO A 261 -1.61 -11.90 4.42
CA PRO A 261 -2.45 -12.72 3.56
C PRO A 261 -1.64 -13.37 2.43
N VAL A 262 -1.98 -14.60 2.10
CA VAL A 262 -1.47 -15.30 0.90
C VAL A 262 -2.46 -15.05 -0.23
N VAL A 263 -2.00 -14.42 -1.32
CA VAL A 263 -2.86 -14.09 -2.47
C VAL A 263 -2.12 -14.37 -3.79
N LYS A 264 -2.85 -14.64 -4.85
CA LYS A 264 -2.34 -14.89 -6.21
C LYS A 264 -1.42 -16.11 -6.38
N ILE A 265 -1.03 -16.78 -5.31
CA ILE A 265 -0.30 -18.05 -5.32
C ILE A 265 -1.12 -19.11 -4.60
N ASP A 266 -0.86 -20.39 -4.89
CA ASP A 266 -1.48 -21.49 -4.15
C ASP A 266 -0.84 -21.59 -2.76
N PRO A 267 -1.61 -21.47 -1.66
CA PRO A 267 -1.08 -21.62 -0.31
C PRO A 267 -0.37 -22.96 -0.06
N ALA A 268 -0.70 -24.01 -0.83
CA ALA A 268 -0.02 -25.31 -0.73
C ALA A 268 1.43 -25.27 -1.22
N THR A 269 1.84 -24.23 -1.96
CA THR A 269 3.24 -24.06 -2.40
C THR A 269 4.15 -23.48 -1.33
N LEU A 270 3.58 -22.95 -0.24
CA LEU A 270 4.38 -22.38 0.84
C LEU A 270 5.21 -23.47 1.54
N PRO A 271 6.50 -23.19 1.86
CA PRO A 271 7.34 -24.16 2.54
C PRO A 271 6.78 -24.50 3.93
N GLN A 272 6.57 -25.79 4.15
CA GLN A 272 6.09 -26.31 5.43
C GLN A 272 7.30 -26.87 6.21
N ALA A 273 7.69 -26.16 7.27
CA ALA A 273 8.74 -26.60 8.18
C ALA A 273 8.35 -26.25 9.62
N PRO A 274 8.81 -27.04 10.63
CA PRO A 274 8.43 -26.81 12.03
C PRO A 274 8.80 -25.43 12.58
N ASN A 275 9.75 -24.76 11.94
CA ASN A 275 10.26 -23.45 12.31
C ASN A 275 9.77 -22.30 11.40
N ILE A 276 8.76 -22.54 10.55
CA ILE A 276 8.11 -21.50 9.77
C ILE A 276 6.66 -21.35 10.24
N HIS A 277 6.26 -20.14 10.62
CA HIS A 277 4.97 -19.82 11.17
C HIS A 277 4.25 -18.81 10.30
N TYR A 278 2.99 -19.08 9.97
CA TYR A 278 2.11 -18.22 9.15
C TYR A 278 0.91 -17.76 9.98
N PRO A 279 1.03 -16.70 10.78
CA PRO A 279 -0.08 -16.18 11.59
C PRO A 279 -1.28 -15.69 10.78
N GLY A 280 -1.10 -15.51 9.46
CA GLY A 280 -2.12 -14.94 8.58
C GLY A 280 -2.17 -13.41 8.65
N MET A 281 -3.24 -12.82 8.07
CA MET A 281 -3.43 -11.37 8.04
C MET A 281 -3.61 -10.81 9.44
N ARG A 282 -2.96 -9.67 9.72
CA ARG A 282 -3.10 -8.89 10.96
C ARG A 282 -3.41 -7.44 10.66
N GLY A 283 -4.09 -6.78 11.60
CA GLY A 283 -4.38 -5.35 11.49
C GLY A 283 -3.12 -4.49 11.56
N TYR A 284 -3.14 -3.34 10.87
CA TYR A 284 -2.00 -2.41 10.87
C TYR A 284 -1.59 -2.02 12.30
N ALA A 285 -2.56 -1.81 13.18
CA ALA A 285 -2.33 -1.46 14.59
C ALA A 285 -1.57 -2.55 15.39
N ASP A 286 -1.64 -3.80 14.97
CA ASP A 286 -0.98 -4.92 15.66
C ASP A 286 0.48 -5.14 15.20
N LEU A 287 0.88 -4.59 14.06
CA LEU A 287 2.20 -4.85 13.46
C LEU A 287 3.37 -4.47 14.38
N PRO A 288 3.34 -3.36 15.14
CA PRO A 288 4.41 -3.06 16.10
C PRO A 288 4.59 -4.14 17.18
N ARG A 289 3.52 -4.83 17.57
CA ARG A 289 3.55 -5.90 18.57
C ARG A 289 4.27 -7.14 18.03
N TYR A 290 4.07 -7.49 16.75
CA TYR A 290 4.84 -8.55 16.09
C TYR A 290 6.31 -8.17 15.97
N LEU A 291 6.60 -6.95 15.48
CA LEU A 291 7.94 -6.43 15.34
C LEU A 291 8.72 -6.42 16.67
N SER A 292 8.06 -6.15 17.80
CA SER A 292 8.73 -6.09 19.11
C SER A 292 9.40 -7.40 19.48
N GLY A 293 8.87 -8.52 19.04
CA GLY A 293 9.40 -9.86 19.30
C GLY A 293 10.40 -10.38 18.27
N TRP A 294 10.65 -9.65 17.16
CA TRP A 294 11.64 -10.10 16.17
C TRP A 294 13.05 -9.65 16.51
N ASP A 295 14.03 -10.49 16.20
CA ASP A 295 15.44 -10.16 16.30
C ASP A 295 15.96 -9.53 15.02
N VAL A 296 15.50 -10.02 13.87
CA VAL A 296 15.83 -9.54 12.53
C VAL A 296 14.54 -9.45 11.71
N ALA A 297 14.38 -8.39 10.94
CA ALA A 297 13.35 -8.32 9.92
C ALA A 297 13.90 -8.81 8.58
N VAL A 298 13.16 -9.66 7.87
CA VAL A 298 13.62 -10.27 6.62
C VAL A 298 12.72 -9.90 5.45
N MET A 299 13.32 -9.70 4.29
CA MET A 299 12.64 -9.37 3.05
C MET A 299 13.09 -10.32 1.93
N PRO A 300 12.61 -11.56 1.91
CA PRO A 300 12.96 -12.54 0.89
C PRO A 300 12.11 -12.33 -0.37
N PHE A 301 12.39 -11.27 -1.12
CA PHE A 301 11.73 -11.01 -2.38
C PHE A 301 12.36 -11.83 -3.52
N ALA A 302 11.52 -12.41 -4.37
CA ALA A 302 11.95 -13.04 -5.60
C ALA A 302 12.50 -11.98 -6.57
N MET A 303 13.60 -12.30 -7.25
CA MET A 303 14.20 -11.42 -8.25
C MET A 303 13.60 -11.70 -9.63
N ASN A 304 12.42 -11.14 -9.89
CA ASN A 304 11.65 -11.34 -11.12
C ASN A 304 11.11 -10.00 -11.68
N GLU A 305 10.34 -10.02 -12.76
CA GLU A 305 9.82 -8.80 -13.40
C GLU A 305 8.89 -8.01 -12.45
N SER A 306 8.09 -8.67 -11.60
CA SER A 306 7.17 -7.99 -10.67
C SER A 306 7.90 -7.26 -9.53
N THR A 307 9.15 -7.65 -9.23
CA THR A 307 9.98 -7.00 -8.18
C THR A 307 11.01 -6.02 -8.75
N ARG A 308 11.14 -5.94 -10.07
CA ARG A 308 12.15 -5.10 -10.74
C ARG A 308 12.03 -3.61 -10.39
N PHE A 309 10.80 -3.14 -10.20
CA PHE A 309 10.51 -1.72 -10.00
C PHE A 309 9.93 -1.40 -8.61
N ILE A 310 9.87 -2.38 -7.70
CA ILE A 310 9.29 -2.13 -6.38
C ILE A 310 10.21 -1.30 -5.48
N SER A 311 9.60 -0.43 -4.69
CA SER A 311 10.22 0.26 -3.55
C SER A 311 9.47 -0.15 -2.29
N PRO A 312 9.89 -1.24 -1.61
CA PRO A 312 9.11 -1.85 -0.54
C PRO A 312 8.93 -0.91 0.65
N THR A 313 7.67 -0.67 1.05
CA THR A 313 7.34 0.06 2.29
C THR A 313 7.92 -0.62 3.53
N LYS A 314 8.16 -1.92 3.45
CA LYS A 314 8.64 -2.76 4.56
C LYS A 314 10.00 -2.34 5.07
N THR A 315 10.91 -1.90 4.19
CA THR A 315 12.26 -1.50 4.63
C THR A 315 12.23 -0.37 5.66
N PRO A 316 11.65 0.81 5.38
CA PRO A 316 11.58 1.87 6.38
C PRO A 316 10.68 1.53 7.57
N GLU A 317 9.63 0.71 7.41
CA GLU A 317 8.78 0.24 8.51
C GLU A 317 9.57 -0.65 9.50
N PHE A 318 10.34 -1.60 9.00
CA PHE A 318 11.21 -2.45 9.81
C PHE A 318 12.31 -1.65 10.51
N LEU A 319 12.97 -0.75 9.79
CA LEU A 319 13.96 0.14 10.37
C LEU A 319 13.37 1.02 11.46
N ALA A 320 12.18 1.60 11.24
CA ALA A 320 11.51 2.44 12.24
C ALA A 320 11.23 1.69 13.54
N SER A 321 11.03 0.37 13.48
CA SER A 321 10.91 -0.49 14.67
C SER A 321 12.25 -0.76 15.38
N GLY A 322 13.36 -0.27 14.84
CA GLY A 322 14.71 -0.53 15.37
C GLY A 322 15.30 -1.88 14.93
N ARG A 323 14.62 -2.66 14.09
CA ARG A 323 15.11 -3.98 13.68
C ARG A 323 16.14 -3.85 12.57
N PRO A 324 17.28 -4.58 12.64
CA PRO A 324 18.15 -4.76 11.49
C PRO A 324 17.41 -5.54 10.40
N VAL A 325 17.70 -5.23 9.14
CA VAL A 325 16.98 -5.79 7.99
C VAL A 325 17.92 -6.64 7.14
N VAL A 326 17.44 -7.80 6.69
CA VAL A 326 18.09 -8.61 5.65
C VAL A 326 17.18 -8.70 4.45
N SER A 327 17.67 -8.33 3.27
CA SER A 327 16.88 -8.30 2.03
C SER A 327 17.60 -8.98 0.89
N THR A 328 16.84 -9.58 -0.01
CA THR A 328 17.33 -9.87 -1.37
C THR A 328 17.68 -8.56 -2.09
N PRO A 329 18.50 -8.59 -3.17
CA PRO A 329 19.03 -7.39 -3.81
C PRO A 329 17.99 -6.61 -4.64
N VAL A 330 16.83 -6.29 -4.04
CA VAL A 330 15.83 -5.39 -4.63
C VAL A 330 16.49 -4.04 -4.92
N ARG A 331 16.38 -3.58 -6.18
CA ARG A 331 17.13 -2.44 -6.69
C ARG A 331 17.00 -1.18 -5.85
N ASP A 332 15.78 -0.80 -5.50
CA ASP A 332 15.53 0.41 -4.70
C ASP A 332 15.94 0.24 -3.22
N VAL A 333 15.95 -0.99 -2.69
CA VAL A 333 16.50 -1.28 -1.36
C VAL A 333 18.01 -1.11 -1.36
N VAL A 334 18.71 -1.70 -2.35
CA VAL A 334 20.17 -1.55 -2.51
C VAL A 334 20.54 -0.08 -2.67
N ARG A 335 19.85 0.64 -3.56
CA ARG A 335 20.11 2.06 -3.85
C ARG A 335 19.95 2.94 -2.62
N THR A 336 18.91 2.72 -1.83
CA THR A 336 18.57 3.61 -0.71
C THR A 336 19.31 3.25 0.57
N TYR A 337 19.53 1.96 0.82
CA TYR A 337 20.00 1.46 2.10
C TYR A 337 21.29 0.66 2.05
N GLY A 338 21.80 0.28 0.86
CA GLY A 338 22.94 -0.62 0.72
C GLY A 338 24.20 -0.16 1.43
N ASP A 339 24.50 1.14 1.40
CA ASP A 339 25.69 1.73 2.03
C ASP A 339 25.44 2.23 3.46
N THR A 340 24.22 2.11 3.97
CA THR A 340 23.88 2.61 5.31
C THR A 340 24.35 1.67 6.43
N GLY A 341 24.60 0.40 6.12
CA GLY A 341 24.85 -0.64 7.12
C GLY A 341 23.66 -0.95 8.03
N LEU A 342 22.45 -0.52 7.65
CA LEU A 342 21.18 -0.83 8.32
C LEU A 342 20.46 -2.01 7.69
N VAL A 343 20.73 -2.25 6.38
CA VAL A 343 20.17 -3.34 5.60
C VAL A 343 21.29 -4.20 5.04
N HIS A 344 21.25 -5.49 5.32
CA HIS A 344 22.18 -6.46 4.77
C HIS A 344 21.56 -7.07 3.51
N ILE A 345 22.31 -7.06 2.42
CA ILE A 345 21.87 -7.60 1.12
C ILE A 345 22.45 -9.00 0.92
N ALA A 346 21.61 -9.92 0.47
CA ALA A 346 21.99 -11.32 0.23
C ALA A 346 21.18 -11.93 -0.92
N ALA A 347 21.82 -12.64 -1.83
CA ALA A 347 21.19 -13.19 -3.02
C ALA A 347 20.99 -14.71 -2.97
N THR A 348 21.78 -15.43 -2.17
CA THR A 348 21.68 -16.89 -2.03
C THR A 348 21.26 -17.29 -0.62
N PRO A 349 20.77 -18.51 -0.39
CA PRO A 349 20.42 -18.98 0.95
C PRO A 349 21.58 -18.88 1.95
N GLU A 350 22.80 -19.23 1.54
CA GLU A 350 24.00 -19.20 2.37
C GLU A 350 24.39 -17.76 2.72
N GLU A 351 24.35 -16.85 1.74
CA GLU A 351 24.57 -15.41 1.98
C GLU A 351 23.50 -14.84 2.90
N PHE A 352 22.22 -15.27 2.73
CA PHE A 352 21.11 -14.83 3.55
C PHE A 352 21.28 -15.25 5.01
N VAL A 353 21.68 -16.51 5.25
CA VAL A 353 22.04 -17.00 6.59
C VAL A 353 23.17 -16.16 7.17
N ALA A 354 24.27 -15.98 6.45
CA ALA A 354 25.41 -15.19 6.91
C ALA A 354 25.04 -13.71 7.19
N ALA A 355 24.13 -13.14 6.39
CA ALA A 355 23.61 -11.79 6.62
C ALA A 355 22.75 -11.71 7.89
N CYS A 356 21.89 -12.69 8.14
CA CYS A 356 21.10 -12.79 9.36
C CYS A 356 21.99 -12.99 10.59
N GLU A 357 23.03 -13.81 10.52
CA GLU A 357 24.00 -13.99 11.60
C GLU A 357 24.67 -12.67 11.97
N ARG A 358 25.10 -11.89 10.99
CA ARG A 358 25.64 -10.52 11.24
C ARG A 358 24.58 -9.61 11.85
N ALA A 359 23.36 -9.62 11.35
CA ALA A 359 22.25 -8.83 11.88
C ALA A 359 21.94 -9.17 13.34
N LEU A 360 22.01 -10.43 13.72
CA LEU A 360 21.79 -10.91 15.10
C LEU A 360 22.86 -10.44 16.09
N THR A 361 24.05 -10.01 15.63
CA THR A 361 25.08 -9.44 16.51
C THR A 361 24.85 -7.96 16.85
N ILE A 362 23.90 -7.30 16.18
CA ILE A 362 23.60 -5.88 16.37
C ILE A 362 22.81 -5.70 17.67
N ASP A 363 23.31 -4.84 18.55
CA ASP A 363 22.50 -4.35 19.67
C ASP A 363 21.48 -3.34 19.17
N ARG A 364 20.29 -3.85 18.80
CA ARG A 364 19.17 -3.11 18.24
C ARG A 364 18.57 -2.06 19.18
N ASN A 365 18.94 -2.09 20.47
CA ASN A 365 18.49 -1.14 21.48
C ASN A 365 19.56 -0.10 21.80
N SER A 366 20.77 -0.21 21.23
CA SER A 366 21.81 0.76 21.49
C SER A 366 21.44 2.16 20.96
N PRO A 367 21.78 3.23 21.69
CA PRO A 367 21.52 4.60 21.24
C PRO A 367 22.18 4.91 19.89
N GLU A 368 23.36 4.34 19.61
CA GLU A 368 24.07 4.52 18.34
C GLU A 368 23.32 3.93 17.18
N TRP A 369 22.78 2.71 17.33
CA TRP A 369 21.97 2.06 16.31
C TRP A 369 20.70 2.84 16.02
N LEU A 370 19.95 3.20 17.06
CA LEU A 370 18.69 3.94 16.91
C LEU A 370 18.92 5.34 16.33
N ALA A 371 19.97 6.04 16.72
CA ALA A 371 20.32 7.34 16.12
C ALA A 371 20.64 7.24 14.62
N LYS A 372 21.32 6.17 14.22
CA LYS A 372 21.63 5.89 12.81
C LYS A 372 20.35 5.62 12.01
N VAL A 373 19.45 4.80 12.54
CA VAL A 373 18.12 4.52 11.95
C VAL A 373 17.32 5.82 11.80
N ASP A 374 17.21 6.60 12.88
CA ASP A 374 16.41 7.83 12.89
C ASP A 374 17.02 8.91 11.96
N GLY A 375 18.35 8.91 11.79
CA GLY A 375 19.04 9.76 10.83
C GLY A 375 18.64 9.46 9.39
N VAL A 376 18.53 8.18 9.02
CA VAL A 376 18.12 7.76 7.67
C VAL A 376 16.63 8.02 7.40
N LEU A 377 15.78 7.83 8.43
CA LEU A 377 14.33 7.97 8.29
C LEU A 377 13.80 9.40 8.44
N ARG A 378 14.67 10.36 8.79
CA ARG A 378 14.27 11.75 9.16
C ARG A 378 13.31 12.40 8.17
N ASP A 379 13.57 12.23 6.88
CA ASP A 379 12.82 12.89 5.80
C ASP A 379 11.84 11.93 5.10
N MET A 380 11.67 10.71 5.65
CA MET A 380 10.84 9.66 5.05
C MET A 380 9.44 9.57 5.66
N SER A 381 8.89 10.67 6.19
CA SER A 381 7.54 10.65 6.76
C SER A 381 6.46 10.82 5.69
N TRP A 382 5.29 10.22 5.92
CA TRP A 382 4.12 10.41 5.05
C TRP A 382 3.64 11.87 5.02
N ASP A 383 3.86 12.65 6.10
CA ASP A 383 3.50 14.07 6.12
C ASP A 383 4.43 14.88 5.21
N SER A 384 5.75 14.59 5.20
CA SER A 384 6.69 15.21 4.27
C SER A 384 6.37 14.87 2.82
N THR A 385 6.08 13.60 2.52
CA THR A 385 5.70 13.14 1.18
C THR A 385 4.42 13.79 0.70
N TRP A 386 3.36 13.78 1.53
CA TRP A 386 2.11 14.44 1.24
C TRP A 386 2.29 15.95 1.00
N GLY A 387 3.04 16.65 1.86
CA GLY A 387 3.28 18.09 1.71
C GLY A 387 3.98 18.44 0.39
N ARG A 388 4.98 17.64 -0.02
CA ARG A 388 5.67 17.81 -1.30
C ARG A 388 4.75 17.52 -2.50
N MET A 389 3.95 16.45 -2.46
CA MET A 389 2.98 16.13 -3.50
C MET A 389 1.92 17.24 -3.62
N LYS A 390 1.39 17.69 -2.48
CA LYS A 390 0.43 18.81 -2.43
C LYS A 390 1.01 20.06 -3.07
N GLY A 391 2.22 20.45 -2.74
CA GLY A 391 2.87 21.62 -3.33
C GLY A 391 3.00 21.53 -4.86
N LEU A 392 3.28 20.33 -5.41
CA LEU A 392 3.28 20.14 -6.86
C LEU A 392 1.88 20.28 -7.48
N ILE A 393 0.86 19.73 -6.81
CA ILE A 393 -0.53 19.84 -7.26
C ILE A 393 -0.97 21.31 -7.27
N GLU A 394 -0.64 22.09 -6.24
CA GLU A 394 -0.95 23.52 -6.14
C GLU A 394 -0.30 24.36 -7.23
N CYS A 395 0.77 23.88 -7.86
CA CYS A 395 1.41 24.57 -8.99
C CYS A 395 0.70 24.35 -10.33
N VAL A 396 -0.21 23.39 -10.45
CA VAL A 396 -0.89 23.03 -11.71
C VAL A 396 -2.40 23.33 -11.69
N ILE A 397 -2.93 23.78 -10.54
CA ILE A 397 -4.35 24.13 -10.35
C ILE A 397 -4.63 25.59 -10.76
#